data_8eed7331789ad9ee8baccacede60dea4
#
_entry.id   8eed7331789ad9ee8baccacede60dea4
#
_cell.length_a   1.000
_cell.length_b   1.000
_cell.length_c   1.000
_cell.angle_alpha   90.00
_cell.angle_beta   90.00
_cell.angle_gamma   90.00
#
_symmetry.space_group_name_H-M   'P 1'
#
loop_
_entity.id
_entity.type
_entity.pdbx_description
1 polymer ?
#
loop_
_entity_poly.entity_id
_entity_poly.type
_entity_poly.pdbx_seq_one_letter_code
_entity_poly.pdbx_strand_id
1 'polypeptide(L)'
;IPCVDLSNKWWDQDAVKELSVRNTLWAVTGDIDYDSIARTFAMLFNKTLCQKYQLLNPYANVYDGTWTLDVLFHMAEATAQDLNGDGEFTLTDDQWGYTTGGYTGPIVVLYSGGGRIVSKNEDDVPYLSIQTERNGAVFEKFFAFLDKDCAGVYPSGERVVAFSAGRILFMDCGIGSIASQRDMEDDFGVLPWPKADETDSRYSCCVDADTNLLIVPITIKDSRRTGMILEAMGAYGEQYVTNSYFESTLKSKYARDTDSAKMLNIIRESRVYDLGYYSGFGGAFQSIGKDLYEGNRDFVSYCAAKIPATEAQIAALLTDNK
;
A
#
# COMPACT_ATOMS: atom_id res chain seq x y z
N ILE A 1 -5.49 -17.66 22.05
CA ILE A 1 -6.74 -17.31 22.80
C ILE A 1 -7.77 -18.38 22.52
N PRO A 2 -8.37 -19.06 23.56
CA PRO A 2 -9.41 -20.04 23.37
C PRO A 2 -10.62 -19.46 22.61
N CYS A 3 -11.29 -20.29 21.80
CA CYS A 3 -12.46 -19.92 20.98
C CYS A 3 -12.21 -18.90 19.87
N VAL A 4 -10.97 -18.56 19.55
CA VAL A 4 -10.61 -17.85 18.32
C VAL A 4 -10.13 -18.89 17.31
N ASP A 5 -10.73 -18.92 16.14
CA ASP A 5 -10.30 -19.75 15.01
C ASP A 5 -9.82 -18.85 13.88
N LEU A 6 -8.51 -18.67 13.80
CA LEU A 6 -7.86 -17.80 12.82
C LEU A 6 -8.00 -18.28 11.37
N SER A 7 -8.50 -19.51 11.14
CA SER A 7 -8.81 -19.99 9.79
C SER A 7 -10.14 -19.47 9.23
N ASN A 8 -10.95 -18.83 10.08
CA ASN A 8 -12.20 -18.24 9.63
C ASN A 8 -11.97 -17.04 8.71
N LYS A 9 -12.83 -16.88 7.71
CA LYS A 9 -12.72 -15.89 6.61
C LYS A 9 -12.77 -14.43 7.06
N TRP A 10 -13.27 -14.14 8.26
CA TRP A 10 -13.28 -12.77 8.80
C TRP A 10 -11.94 -12.34 9.41
N TRP A 11 -11.01 -13.27 9.60
CA TRP A 11 -9.62 -12.92 9.90
C TRP A 11 -8.84 -12.76 8.61
N ASP A 12 -8.04 -11.71 8.51
CA ASP A 12 -7.22 -11.48 7.33
C ASP A 12 -6.12 -12.54 7.22
N GLN A 13 -6.24 -13.43 6.24
CA GLN A 13 -5.36 -14.59 6.11
C GLN A 13 -3.92 -14.20 5.74
N ASP A 14 -3.74 -13.10 4.99
CA ASP A 14 -2.40 -12.58 4.69
C ASP A 14 -1.76 -11.98 5.95
N ALA A 15 -2.52 -11.22 6.76
CA ALA A 15 -2.04 -10.72 8.04
C ALA A 15 -1.73 -11.87 9.03
N VAL A 16 -2.60 -12.88 9.12
CA VAL A 16 -2.37 -14.07 9.97
C VAL A 16 -1.06 -14.75 9.60
N LYS A 17 -0.83 -14.94 8.29
CA LYS A 17 0.39 -15.57 7.78
C LYS A 17 1.62 -14.72 7.99
N GLU A 18 1.56 -13.43 7.62
CA GLU A 18 2.75 -12.58 7.54
C GLU A 18 3.16 -11.99 8.91
N LEU A 19 2.23 -11.83 9.86
CA LEU A 19 2.51 -11.24 11.18
C LEU A 19 2.77 -12.28 12.27
N SER A 20 2.71 -13.59 11.99
CA SER A 20 3.07 -14.64 12.94
C SER A 20 4.60 -14.75 13.10
N VAL A 21 5.03 -15.29 14.23
CA VAL A 21 6.41 -15.67 14.53
C VAL A 21 6.39 -17.03 15.23
N ARG A 22 7.06 -18.04 14.66
CA ARG A 22 7.08 -19.42 15.17
C ARG A 22 5.67 -19.97 15.39
N ASN A 23 4.80 -19.77 14.42
CA ASN A 23 3.39 -20.15 14.44
C ASN A 23 2.59 -19.51 15.62
N THR A 24 3.11 -18.43 16.19
CA THR A 24 2.41 -17.65 17.22
C THR A 24 2.07 -16.27 16.68
N LEU A 25 0.80 -15.91 16.76
CA LEU A 25 0.30 -14.61 16.32
C LEU A 25 0.04 -13.72 17.55
N TRP A 26 0.68 -12.55 17.59
CA TRP A 26 0.57 -11.59 18.69
C TRP A 26 -0.41 -10.46 18.40
N ALA A 27 -0.61 -10.17 17.12
CA ALA A 27 -1.51 -9.15 16.65
C ALA A 27 -2.18 -9.63 15.36
N VAL A 28 -3.44 -9.30 15.17
CA VAL A 28 -4.22 -9.70 14.00
C VAL A 28 -5.12 -8.57 13.55
N THR A 29 -5.50 -8.57 12.29
CA THR A 29 -6.56 -7.74 11.75
C THR A 29 -7.55 -8.59 10.97
N GLY A 30 -8.67 -8.01 10.62
CA GLY A 30 -9.73 -8.70 9.89
C GLY A 30 -10.99 -7.84 9.84
N ASP A 31 -12.12 -8.47 9.57
CA ASP A 31 -13.41 -7.81 9.38
C ASP A 31 -14.01 -7.23 10.68
N ILE A 32 -13.30 -7.32 11.78
CA ILE A 32 -13.68 -6.68 13.05
C ILE A 32 -13.75 -5.15 12.91
N ASP A 33 -12.99 -4.59 11.99
CA ASP A 33 -13.11 -3.21 11.50
C ASP A 33 -12.76 -3.15 10.00
N TYR A 34 -12.88 -1.96 9.39
CA TYR A 34 -12.56 -1.76 7.97
C TYR A 34 -11.22 -1.05 7.74
N ASP A 35 -10.46 -0.77 8.79
CA ASP A 35 -9.27 0.09 8.73
C ASP A 35 -8.19 -0.50 7.81
N SER A 36 -7.96 -1.81 7.86
CA SER A 36 -6.99 -2.46 6.99
C SER A 36 -7.34 -2.32 5.49
N ILE A 37 -8.63 -2.28 5.15
CA ILE A 37 -9.08 -2.01 3.79
C ILE A 37 -8.86 -0.54 3.45
N ALA A 38 -9.29 0.37 4.33
CA ALA A 38 -9.17 1.81 4.10
C ALA A 38 -7.72 2.27 3.95
N ARG A 39 -6.79 1.61 4.64
CA ARG A 39 -5.35 1.89 4.63
C ARG A 39 -4.56 1.08 3.59
N THR A 40 -5.23 0.30 2.75
CA THR A 40 -4.57 -0.34 1.61
C THR A 40 -4.24 0.71 0.55
N PHE A 41 -2.98 0.78 0.13
CA PHE A 41 -2.56 1.72 -0.91
C PHE A 41 -3.05 1.28 -2.29
N ALA A 42 -3.55 2.26 -3.03
CA ALA A 42 -4.08 2.14 -4.38
C ALA A 42 -3.66 3.35 -5.22
N MET A 43 -4.00 3.35 -6.50
CA MET A 43 -3.76 4.43 -7.43
C MET A 43 -5.09 5.00 -7.91
N LEU A 44 -5.30 6.31 -7.79
CA LEU A 44 -6.36 7.02 -8.49
C LEU A 44 -5.85 7.53 -9.83
N PHE A 45 -6.70 7.52 -10.85
CA PHE A 45 -6.37 8.14 -12.13
C PHE A 45 -7.54 8.98 -12.65
N ASN A 46 -7.20 10.11 -13.27
CA ASN A 46 -8.16 11.01 -13.90
C ASN A 46 -8.50 10.51 -15.31
N LYS A 47 -9.73 10.06 -15.52
CA LYS A 47 -10.21 9.55 -16.82
C LYS A 47 -10.37 10.65 -17.86
N THR A 48 -10.74 11.86 -17.42
CA THR A 48 -10.87 13.02 -18.31
C THR A 48 -9.52 13.35 -18.93
N LEU A 49 -8.44 13.35 -18.13
CA LEU A 49 -7.09 13.52 -18.63
C LEU A 49 -6.65 12.37 -19.55
N CYS A 50 -6.95 11.11 -19.19
CA CYS A 50 -6.68 9.98 -20.08
C CYS A 50 -7.32 10.17 -21.46
N GLN A 51 -8.56 10.62 -21.53
CA GLN A 51 -9.27 10.88 -22.77
C GLN A 51 -8.67 12.09 -23.52
N LYS A 52 -8.39 13.20 -22.82
CA LYS A 52 -7.79 14.41 -23.37
C LYS A 52 -6.45 14.10 -24.09
N TYR A 53 -5.62 13.25 -23.49
CA TYR A 53 -4.31 12.88 -24.05
C TYR A 53 -4.34 11.60 -24.87
N GLN A 54 -5.52 11.02 -25.15
CA GLN A 54 -5.72 9.81 -25.96
C GLN A 54 -4.88 8.63 -25.45
N LEU A 55 -4.73 8.53 -24.12
CA LEU A 55 -4.03 7.42 -23.48
C LEU A 55 -4.88 6.16 -23.49
N LEU A 56 -4.24 5.00 -23.52
CA LEU A 56 -4.92 3.74 -23.29
C LEU A 56 -5.59 3.73 -21.92
N ASN A 57 -6.74 3.08 -21.84
CA ASN A 57 -7.43 2.94 -20.55
C ASN A 57 -6.62 2.02 -19.62
N PRO A 58 -6.13 2.52 -18.46
CA PRO A 58 -5.30 1.73 -17.55
C PRO A 58 -5.97 0.44 -17.03
N TYR A 59 -7.30 0.37 -17.02
CA TYR A 59 -8.01 -0.86 -16.68
C TYR A 59 -7.66 -2.03 -17.60
N ALA A 60 -7.48 -1.78 -18.89
CA ALA A 60 -7.07 -2.80 -19.84
C ALA A 60 -5.70 -3.38 -19.46
N ASN A 61 -4.74 -2.50 -19.10
CA ASN A 61 -3.44 -2.94 -18.64
C ASN A 61 -3.53 -3.81 -17.37
N VAL A 62 -4.45 -3.48 -16.44
CA VAL A 62 -4.64 -4.30 -15.23
C VAL A 62 -5.19 -5.68 -15.59
N TYR A 63 -6.19 -5.77 -16.47
CA TYR A 63 -6.78 -7.05 -16.87
C TYR A 63 -5.79 -7.94 -17.65
N ASP A 64 -4.95 -7.32 -18.48
CA ASP A 64 -3.93 -8.00 -19.26
C ASP A 64 -2.67 -8.34 -18.46
N GLY A 65 -2.59 -7.85 -17.19
CA GLY A 65 -1.43 -8.04 -16.33
C GLY A 65 -0.20 -7.21 -16.74
N THR A 66 -0.38 -6.20 -17.58
CA THR A 66 0.68 -5.30 -18.09
C THR A 66 0.73 -3.96 -17.37
N TRP A 67 -0.09 -3.72 -16.34
CA TRP A 67 -0.06 -2.51 -15.52
C TRP A 67 1.19 -2.52 -14.64
N THR A 68 2.25 -1.84 -15.10
CA THR A 68 3.59 -1.78 -14.50
C THR A 68 4.02 -0.35 -14.24
N LEU A 69 5.13 -0.19 -13.50
CA LEU A 69 5.76 1.13 -13.31
C LEU A 69 6.12 1.79 -14.64
N ASP A 70 6.58 1.03 -15.64
CA ASP A 70 6.91 1.59 -16.96
C ASP A 70 5.69 2.16 -17.67
N VAL A 71 4.55 1.49 -17.59
CA VAL A 71 3.28 2.00 -18.15
C VAL A 71 2.83 3.26 -17.41
N LEU A 72 2.88 3.25 -16.07
CA LEU A 72 2.60 4.44 -15.26
C LEU A 72 3.48 5.62 -15.69
N PHE A 73 4.81 5.40 -15.78
CA PHE A 73 5.77 6.45 -16.12
C PHE A 73 5.53 7.02 -17.50
N HIS A 74 5.35 6.16 -18.50
CA HIS A 74 5.07 6.58 -19.87
C HIS A 74 3.80 7.45 -19.96
N MET A 75 2.73 7.02 -19.30
CA MET A 75 1.47 7.78 -19.30
C MET A 75 1.63 9.11 -18.55
N ALA A 76 2.38 9.14 -17.44
CA ALA A 76 2.65 10.34 -16.68
C ALA A 76 3.46 11.36 -17.51
N GLU A 77 4.51 10.91 -18.19
CA GLU A 77 5.32 11.76 -19.07
C GLU A 77 4.50 12.36 -20.22
N ALA A 78 3.58 11.59 -20.80
CA ALA A 78 2.73 12.04 -21.88
C ALA A 78 1.69 13.10 -21.46
N THR A 79 1.46 13.26 -20.16
CA THR A 79 0.38 14.11 -19.64
C THR A 79 0.88 15.39 -18.97
N ALA A 80 2.09 15.37 -18.41
CA ALA A 80 2.62 16.53 -17.69
C ALA A 80 2.80 17.74 -18.60
N GLN A 81 2.39 18.91 -18.14
CA GLN A 81 2.45 20.14 -18.92
C GLN A 81 2.58 21.35 -17.99
N ASP A 82 3.57 22.20 -18.27
CA ASP A 82 3.65 23.57 -17.77
C ASP A 82 2.57 24.39 -18.50
N LEU A 83 1.48 24.72 -17.80
CA LEU A 83 0.32 25.36 -18.41
C LEU A 83 0.44 26.88 -18.48
N ASN A 84 1.20 27.48 -17.56
CA ASN A 84 1.41 28.94 -17.55
C ASN A 84 2.67 29.37 -18.32
N GLY A 85 3.59 28.44 -18.63
CA GLY A 85 4.78 28.67 -19.44
C GLY A 85 5.89 29.40 -18.70
N ASP A 86 5.92 29.36 -17.36
CA ASP A 86 6.93 30.02 -16.55
C ASP A 86 8.20 29.20 -16.31
N GLY A 87 8.15 27.90 -16.66
CA GLY A 87 9.25 26.94 -16.50
C GLY A 87 9.34 26.33 -15.10
N GLU A 88 8.39 26.61 -14.23
CA GLU A 88 8.31 26.05 -12.88
C GLU A 88 7.05 25.18 -12.77
N PHE A 89 7.19 23.93 -12.33
CA PHE A 89 6.05 23.04 -12.11
C PHE A 89 5.47 23.22 -10.71
N THR A 90 4.21 23.66 -10.60
CA THR A 90 3.47 23.82 -9.34
C THR A 90 2.15 23.05 -9.34
N LEU A 91 1.67 22.64 -8.14
CA LEU A 91 0.36 21.98 -8.03
C LEU A 91 -0.83 22.92 -8.31
N THR A 92 -0.61 24.23 -8.25
CA THR A 92 -1.67 25.23 -8.42
C THR A 92 -1.91 25.60 -9.86
N ASP A 93 -0.89 25.57 -10.70
CA ASP A 93 -0.95 26.18 -12.03
C ASP A 93 -0.73 25.18 -13.16
N ASP A 94 -0.12 24.00 -12.87
CA ASP A 94 0.33 23.07 -13.88
C ASP A 94 -0.36 21.72 -13.81
N GLN A 95 -0.14 20.91 -14.86
CA GLN A 95 -0.66 19.59 -14.98
C GLN A 95 0.43 18.54 -14.75
N TRP A 96 0.20 17.66 -13.78
CA TRP A 96 1.11 16.62 -13.35
C TRP A 96 0.73 15.26 -13.91
N GLY A 97 1.73 14.48 -14.28
CA GLY A 97 1.52 13.09 -14.65
C GLY A 97 1.32 12.20 -13.44
N TYR A 98 2.13 12.39 -12.40
CA TYR A 98 2.06 11.60 -11.18
C TYR A 98 2.42 12.42 -9.94
N THR A 99 1.72 12.16 -8.84
CA THR A 99 2.10 12.72 -7.54
C THR A 99 2.04 11.68 -6.43
N THR A 100 3.03 11.73 -5.53
CA THR A 100 3.13 10.85 -4.37
C THR A 100 3.45 11.61 -3.08
N GLY A 101 3.25 10.96 -1.94
CA GLY A 101 3.73 11.44 -0.64
C GLY A 101 5.18 11.02 -0.40
N GLY A 102 5.96 11.84 0.28
CA GLY A 102 7.38 11.54 0.57
C GLY A 102 7.62 10.24 1.34
N TYR A 103 6.62 9.76 2.05
CA TYR A 103 6.68 8.49 2.76
C TYR A 103 6.02 7.34 1.98
N THR A 104 4.86 7.59 1.37
CA THR A 104 3.96 6.56 0.82
C THR A 104 4.52 5.88 -0.41
N GLY A 105 4.75 6.63 -1.51
CA GLY A 105 5.20 6.04 -2.78
C GLY A 105 6.50 5.25 -2.63
N PRO A 106 7.53 5.84 -1.99
CA PRO A 106 8.80 5.15 -1.79
C PRO A 106 8.73 3.86 -0.97
N ILE A 107 7.82 3.71 0.00
CA ILE A 107 7.69 2.43 0.72
C ILE A 107 6.86 1.42 -0.09
N VAL A 108 5.80 1.87 -0.76
CA VAL A 108 4.91 0.98 -1.51
C VAL A 108 5.61 0.38 -2.73
N VAL A 109 6.53 1.12 -3.36
CA VAL A 109 7.28 0.61 -4.53
C VAL A 109 8.11 -0.63 -4.20
N LEU A 110 8.60 -0.79 -2.99
CA LEU A 110 9.28 -2.02 -2.54
C LEU A 110 8.39 -3.25 -2.76
N TYR A 111 7.14 -3.15 -2.31
CA TYR A 111 6.18 -4.27 -2.39
C TYR A 111 5.70 -4.51 -3.82
N SER A 112 5.67 -3.49 -4.66
CA SER A 112 5.29 -3.63 -6.07
C SER A 112 6.21 -4.59 -6.85
N GLY A 113 7.50 -4.65 -6.47
CA GLY A 113 8.47 -5.60 -7.00
C GLY A 113 8.51 -6.95 -6.29
N GLY A 114 7.53 -7.24 -5.43
CA GLY A 114 7.52 -8.45 -4.60
C GLY A 114 8.52 -8.42 -3.44
N GLY A 115 9.20 -7.29 -3.21
CA GLY A 115 10.15 -7.11 -2.11
C GLY A 115 9.50 -7.23 -0.73
N ARG A 116 10.32 -7.52 0.26
CA ARG A 116 9.96 -7.57 1.68
C ARG A 116 11.11 -7.04 2.52
N ILE A 117 10.78 -6.38 3.62
CA ILE A 117 11.77 -6.05 4.66
C ILE A 117 12.16 -7.34 5.38
N VAL A 118 11.14 -8.11 5.78
CA VAL A 118 11.31 -9.39 6.46
C VAL A 118 10.56 -10.47 5.71
N SER A 119 11.21 -11.59 5.48
CA SER A 119 10.61 -12.85 5.03
C SER A 119 10.66 -13.89 6.14
N LYS A 120 10.00 -15.02 5.94
CA LYS A 120 9.99 -16.12 6.90
C LYS A 120 10.38 -17.44 6.24
N ASN A 121 11.07 -18.29 7.00
CA ASN A 121 11.38 -19.63 6.56
C ASN A 121 10.20 -20.61 6.81
N GLU A 122 10.40 -21.90 6.50
CA GLU A 122 9.37 -22.93 6.65
C GLU A 122 8.92 -23.14 8.12
N ASP A 123 9.74 -22.77 9.10
CA ASP A 123 9.45 -22.84 10.53
C ASP A 123 8.80 -21.55 11.06
N ASP A 124 8.35 -20.67 10.18
CA ASP A 124 7.78 -19.35 10.51
C ASP A 124 8.75 -18.46 11.32
N VAL A 125 10.06 -18.61 11.05
CA VAL A 125 11.11 -17.81 11.67
C VAL A 125 11.45 -16.62 10.75
N PRO A 126 11.29 -15.37 11.24
CA PRO A 126 11.59 -14.18 10.44
C PRO A 126 13.10 -14.00 10.21
N TYR A 127 13.43 -13.51 9.02
CA TYR A 127 14.80 -13.08 8.65
C TYR A 127 14.75 -11.88 7.71
N LEU A 128 15.80 -11.05 7.72
CA LEU A 128 15.89 -9.92 6.80
C LEU A 128 16.04 -10.38 5.36
N SER A 129 15.19 -9.85 4.48
CA SER A 129 15.21 -10.13 3.05
C SER A 129 15.25 -8.88 2.18
N ILE A 130 15.39 -7.70 2.80
CA ILE A 130 15.33 -6.41 2.11
C ILE A 130 16.47 -6.22 1.11
N GLN A 131 17.70 -6.65 1.44
CA GLN A 131 18.89 -6.37 0.65
C GLN A 131 19.02 -7.35 -0.52
N THR A 132 18.33 -7.03 -1.62
CA THR A 132 18.44 -7.74 -2.91
C THR A 132 18.76 -6.75 -4.03
N GLU A 133 19.39 -7.23 -5.10
CA GLU A 133 19.64 -6.43 -6.30
C GLU A 133 18.32 -5.92 -6.90
N ARG A 134 17.28 -6.77 -6.91
CA ARG A 134 15.95 -6.39 -7.40
C ARG A 134 15.36 -5.22 -6.62
N ASN A 135 15.38 -5.26 -5.30
CA ASN A 135 14.84 -4.17 -4.48
C ASN A 135 15.59 -2.86 -4.72
N GLY A 136 16.93 -2.92 -4.81
CA GLY A 136 17.76 -1.76 -5.17
C GLY A 136 17.37 -1.18 -6.53
N ALA A 137 17.26 -2.03 -7.56
CA ALA A 137 16.89 -1.62 -8.91
C ALA A 137 15.46 -1.00 -8.98
N VAL A 138 14.51 -1.53 -8.20
CA VAL A 138 13.15 -0.98 -8.13
C VAL A 138 13.15 0.43 -7.51
N PHE A 139 13.90 0.64 -6.42
CA PHE A 139 14.06 1.98 -5.83
C PHE A 139 14.75 2.95 -6.80
N GLU A 140 15.86 2.55 -7.42
CA GLU A 140 16.59 3.37 -8.37
C GLU A 140 15.68 3.80 -9.54
N LYS A 141 14.96 2.85 -10.13
CA LYS A 141 14.00 3.11 -11.21
C LYS A 141 12.92 4.12 -10.80
N PHE A 142 12.34 3.96 -9.63
CA PHE A 142 11.28 4.83 -9.13
C PHE A 142 11.80 6.24 -8.80
N PHE A 143 12.97 6.35 -8.17
CA PHE A 143 13.57 7.65 -7.86
C PHE A 143 14.00 8.42 -9.11
N ALA A 144 14.55 7.71 -10.12
CA ALA A 144 14.86 8.32 -11.40
C ALA A 144 13.62 8.88 -12.11
N PHE A 145 12.46 8.26 -11.89
CA PHE A 145 11.19 8.79 -12.36
C PHE A 145 10.72 10.00 -11.54
N LEU A 146 10.85 9.98 -10.22
CA LEU A 146 10.47 11.10 -9.35
C LEU A 146 11.32 12.36 -9.58
N ASP A 147 12.49 12.23 -10.22
CA ASP A 147 13.35 13.37 -10.60
C ASP A 147 12.91 14.06 -11.90
N LYS A 148 11.87 13.56 -12.57
CA LYS A 148 11.36 14.15 -13.81
C LYS A 148 10.27 15.18 -13.50
N ASP A 149 10.14 16.19 -14.35
CA ASP A 149 9.13 17.25 -14.23
C ASP A 149 7.67 16.73 -14.31
N CYS A 150 7.47 15.49 -14.74
CA CYS A 150 6.15 14.86 -14.78
C CYS A 150 5.69 14.26 -13.44
N ALA A 151 6.60 14.15 -12.46
CA ALA A 151 6.35 13.52 -11.18
C ALA A 151 6.69 14.44 -10.01
N GLY A 152 5.90 14.42 -8.95
CA GLY A 152 6.10 15.29 -7.80
C GLY A 152 5.81 14.63 -6.47
N VAL A 153 6.55 15.05 -5.43
CA VAL A 153 6.38 14.60 -4.05
C VAL A 153 5.81 15.74 -3.22
N TYR A 154 4.58 15.57 -2.75
CA TYR A 154 3.84 16.62 -2.06
C TYR A 154 3.06 16.09 -0.86
N PRO A 155 2.71 16.94 0.13
CA PRO A 155 1.83 16.58 1.22
C PRO A 155 0.47 16.07 0.74
N SER A 156 -0.11 15.10 1.44
CA SER A 156 -1.36 14.45 1.03
C SER A 156 -2.50 15.45 0.80
N GLY A 157 -2.66 16.46 1.66
CA GLY A 157 -3.73 17.46 1.53
C GLY A 157 -3.62 18.27 0.23
N GLU A 158 -2.42 18.65 -0.16
CA GLU A 158 -2.18 19.44 -1.38
C GLU A 158 -2.46 18.59 -2.64
N ARG A 159 -2.01 17.33 -2.65
CA ARG A 159 -2.27 16.39 -3.75
C ARG A 159 -3.76 16.13 -3.95
N VAL A 160 -4.49 15.92 -2.86
CA VAL A 160 -5.95 15.71 -2.88
C VAL A 160 -6.65 16.92 -3.53
N VAL A 161 -6.27 18.14 -3.17
CA VAL A 161 -6.85 19.36 -3.76
C VAL A 161 -6.51 19.47 -5.24
N ALA A 162 -5.25 19.27 -5.64
CA ALA A 162 -4.83 19.35 -7.03
C ALA A 162 -5.45 18.25 -7.91
N PHE A 163 -5.61 17.02 -7.38
CA PHE A 163 -6.29 15.94 -8.08
C PHE A 163 -7.79 16.27 -8.26
N SER A 164 -8.45 16.75 -7.20
CA SER A 164 -9.87 17.19 -7.29
C SER A 164 -10.06 18.33 -8.30
N ALA A 165 -9.03 19.15 -8.51
CA ALA A 165 -9.04 20.25 -9.51
C ALA A 165 -8.70 19.76 -10.93
N GLY A 166 -8.57 18.46 -11.17
CA GLY A 166 -8.27 17.89 -12.49
C GLY A 166 -6.83 18.07 -12.96
N ARG A 167 -5.87 18.38 -12.08
CA ARG A 167 -4.48 18.71 -12.45
C ARG A 167 -3.49 17.55 -12.37
N ILE A 168 -3.92 16.39 -11.90
CA ILE A 168 -3.05 15.22 -11.73
C ILE A 168 -3.66 14.05 -12.49
N LEU A 169 -2.85 13.36 -13.30
CA LEU A 169 -3.29 12.13 -13.97
C LEU A 169 -3.35 10.96 -12.99
N PHE A 170 -2.26 10.70 -12.26
CA PHE A 170 -2.17 9.61 -11.28
C PHE A 170 -1.79 10.13 -9.90
N MET A 171 -2.52 9.68 -8.89
CA MET A 171 -2.24 9.97 -7.48
C MET A 171 -2.35 8.69 -6.65
N ASP A 172 -1.29 8.34 -5.93
CA ASP A 172 -1.38 7.27 -4.95
C ASP A 172 -2.07 7.72 -3.66
N CYS A 173 -2.84 6.82 -3.06
CA CYS A 173 -3.51 7.07 -1.78
C CYS A 173 -3.94 5.77 -1.11
N GLY A 174 -4.26 5.83 0.17
CA GLY A 174 -5.06 4.77 0.80
C GLY A 174 -6.50 4.79 0.28
N ILE A 175 -7.12 3.63 0.16
CA ILE A 175 -8.51 3.48 -0.35
C ILE A 175 -9.50 4.41 0.39
N GLY A 176 -9.31 4.61 1.70
CA GLY A 176 -10.16 5.51 2.48
C GLY A 176 -10.20 6.95 1.95
N SER A 177 -9.14 7.39 1.27
CA SER A 177 -9.05 8.74 0.70
C SER A 177 -9.91 8.93 -0.56
N ILE A 178 -10.42 7.86 -1.18
CA ILE A 178 -11.33 7.95 -2.34
C ILE A 178 -12.56 8.81 -2.00
N ALA A 179 -13.02 8.73 -0.75
CA ALA A 179 -14.15 9.51 -0.27
C ALA A 179 -13.98 11.04 -0.42
N SER A 180 -12.73 11.54 -0.35
CA SER A 180 -12.45 12.97 -0.52
C SER A 180 -12.62 13.46 -1.97
N GLN A 181 -12.68 12.53 -2.94
CA GLN A 181 -12.84 12.83 -4.35
C GLN A 181 -14.30 12.77 -4.85
N ARG A 182 -15.26 12.57 -3.95
CA ARG A 182 -16.69 12.40 -4.30
C ARG A 182 -17.28 13.58 -5.09
N ASP A 183 -16.82 14.78 -4.78
CA ASP A 183 -17.33 16.04 -5.35
C ASP A 183 -16.45 16.52 -6.55
N MET A 184 -15.46 15.74 -6.98
CA MET A 184 -14.61 16.03 -8.15
C MET A 184 -15.47 16.05 -9.42
N GLU A 185 -15.33 17.11 -10.23
CA GLU A 185 -16.07 17.26 -11.49
C GLU A 185 -15.59 16.28 -12.56
N ASP A 186 -14.27 16.10 -12.68
CA ASP A 186 -13.70 15.11 -13.57
C ASP A 186 -14.04 13.68 -13.14
N ASP A 187 -14.23 12.80 -14.11
CA ASP A 187 -14.40 11.38 -13.82
C ASP A 187 -13.03 10.74 -13.50
N PHE A 188 -13.00 9.90 -12.47
CA PHE A 188 -11.80 9.20 -12.05
C PHE A 188 -12.02 7.70 -11.89
N GLY A 189 -10.94 6.94 -11.85
CA GLY A 189 -10.95 5.51 -11.59
C GLY A 189 -9.95 5.12 -10.52
N VAL A 190 -10.07 3.86 -10.07
CA VAL A 190 -9.21 3.25 -9.06
C VAL A 190 -8.46 2.09 -9.70
N LEU A 191 -7.18 1.95 -9.41
CA LEU A 191 -6.31 0.89 -9.90
C LEU A 191 -5.54 0.26 -8.72
N PRO A 192 -5.14 -1.00 -8.80
CA PRO A 192 -4.12 -1.52 -7.91
C PRO A 192 -2.80 -0.75 -8.12
N TRP A 193 -1.93 -0.77 -7.11
CA TRP A 193 -0.57 -0.29 -7.30
C TRP A 193 0.10 -1.06 -8.45
N PRO A 194 0.83 -0.40 -9.38
CA PRO A 194 1.41 -1.08 -10.53
C PRO A 194 2.49 -2.07 -10.09
N LYS A 195 2.68 -3.15 -10.86
CA LYS A 195 3.80 -4.07 -10.70
C LYS A 195 5.11 -3.37 -11.04
N ALA A 196 6.24 -3.80 -10.49
CA ALA A 196 7.54 -3.24 -10.85
C ALA A 196 7.86 -3.51 -12.33
N ASP A 197 7.52 -4.70 -12.81
CA ASP A 197 7.65 -5.12 -14.21
C ASP A 197 6.69 -6.30 -14.53
N GLU A 198 6.72 -6.79 -15.77
CA GLU A 198 5.83 -7.87 -16.23
C GLU A 198 6.20 -9.25 -15.66
N THR A 199 7.39 -9.41 -15.09
CA THR A 199 7.80 -10.68 -14.48
C THR A 199 7.09 -10.95 -13.15
N ASP A 200 6.54 -9.93 -12.51
CA ASP A 200 5.72 -10.08 -11.31
C ASP A 200 4.40 -10.76 -11.65
N SER A 201 4.13 -11.89 -11.00
CA SER A 201 2.97 -12.72 -11.28
C SER A 201 1.64 -12.14 -10.77
N ARG A 202 1.69 -11.21 -9.80
CA ARG A 202 0.51 -10.59 -9.17
C ARG A 202 0.76 -9.12 -8.82
N TYR A 203 -0.31 -8.38 -8.62
CA TYR A 203 -0.27 -7.07 -7.97
C TYR A 203 0.02 -7.24 -6.48
N SER A 204 0.61 -6.22 -5.86
CA SER A 204 0.92 -6.19 -4.44
C SER A 204 0.57 -4.82 -3.88
N CYS A 205 -0.54 -4.75 -3.17
CA CYS A 205 -1.04 -3.51 -2.57
C CYS A 205 -0.71 -3.50 -1.08
N CYS A 206 0.28 -2.72 -0.70
CA CYS A 206 0.71 -2.61 0.69
C CYS A 206 -0.42 -2.07 1.58
N VAL A 207 -0.60 -2.66 2.75
CA VAL A 207 -1.42 -2.09 3.82
C VAL A 207 -0.52 -1.22 4.68
N ASP A 208 -0.92 0.01 4.96
CA ASP A 208 -0.15 0.96 5.78
C ASP A 208 0.11 0.39 7.18
N ALA A 209 1.32 0.57 7.71
CA ALA A 209 1.67 0.13 9.06
C ALA A 209 0.89 0.84 10.17
N ASP A 210 0.26 1.97 9.87
CA ASP A 210 -0.66 2.64 10.78
C ASP A 210 -2.04 1.97 10.91
N THR A 211 -2.27 0.83 10.21
CA THR A 211 -3.54 0.09 10.33
C THR A 211 -3.75 -0.46 11.73
N ASN A 212 -5.01 -0.54 12.12
CA ASN A 212 -5.39 -1.11 13.41
C ASN A 212 -5.04 -2.60 13.49
N LEU A 213 -4.28 -2.96 14.51
CA LEU A 213 -4.04 -4.36 14.88
C LEU A 213 -4.68 -4.67 16.23
N LEU A 214 -5.42 -5.75 16.27
CA LEU A 214 -6.03 -6.26 17.48
C LEU A 214 -5.01 -7.07 18.29
N ILE A 215 -4.83 -6.69 19.54
CA ILE A 215 -4.03 -7.44 20.53
C ILE A 215 -4.85 -7.76 21.77
N VAL A 216 -4.53 -8.86 22.43
CA VAL A 216 -5.15 -9.23 23.71
C VAL A 216 -4.10 -9.23 24.81
N PRO A 217 -4.20 -8.33 25.82
CA PRO A 217 -3.24 -8.28 26.91
C PRO A 217 -3.20 -9.59 27.71
N ILE A 218 -2.02 -10.01 28.18
CA ILE A 218 -1.86 -11.21 29.00
C ILE A 218 -2.56 -11.11 30.36
N THR A 219 -2.94 -9.91 30.78
CA THR A 219 -3.59 -9.61 32.06
C THR A 219 -5.10 -9.89 32.06
N ILE A 220 -5.67 -10.37 30.93
CA ILE A 220 -7.10 -10.69 30.87
C ILE A 220 -7.46 -11.78 31.89
N LYS A 221 -8.61 -11.61 32.57
CA LYS A 221 -9.07 -12.55 33.59
C LYS A 221 -9.81 -13.77 33.02
N ASP A 222 -10.48 -13.61 31.87
CA ASP A 222 -11.30 -14.63 31.22
C ASP A 222 -11.00 -14.66 29.72
N SER A 223 -9.97 -15.43 29.36
CA SER A 223 -9.52 -15.58 27.98
C SER A 223 -10.55 -16.26 27.09
N ARG A 224 -11.36 -17.17 27.64
CA ARG A 224 -12.41 -17.86 26.89
C ARG A 224 -13.52 -16.90 26.49
N ARG A 225 -14.02 -16.11 27.43
CA ARG A 225 -15.04 -15.09 27.14
C ARG A 225 -14.52 -14.07 26.15
N THR A 226 -13.28 -13.61 26.32
CA THR A 226 -12.65 -12.67 25.39
C THR A 226 -12.60 -13.26 23.97
N GLY A 227 -12.13 -14.49 23.81
CA GLY A 227 -12.07 -15.16 22.52
C GLY A 227 -13.44 -15.33 21.86
N MET A 228 -14.47 -15.73 22.64
CA MET A 228 -15.84 -15.82 22.11
C MET A 228 -16.38 -14.47 21.61
N ILE A 229 -16.07 -13.37 22.32
CA ILE A 229 -16.48 -12.03 21.90
C ILE A 229 -15.76 -11.63 20.62
N LEU A 230 -14.45 -11.82 20.54
CA LEU A 230 -13.65 -11.47 19.37
C LEU A 230 -14.10 -12.25 18.13
N GLU A 231 -14.34 -13.54 18.28
CA GLU A 231 -14.83 -14.38 17.19
C GLU A 231 -16.20 -13.93 16.70
N ALA A 232 -17.11 -13.61 17.63
CA ALA A 232 -18.41 -13.06 17.30
C ALA A 232 -18.29 -11.68 16.61
N MET A 233 -17.40 -10.80 17.10
CA MET A 233 -17.17 -9.47 16.49
C MET A 233 -16.62 -9.61 15.08
N GLY A 234 -15.67 -10.53 14.82
CA GLY A 234 -15.17 -10.80 13.48
C GLY A 234 -16.28 -11.26 12.53
N ALA A 235 -17.07 -12.27 12.94
CA ALA A 235 -18.18 -12.79 12.14
C ALA A 235 -19.26 -11.73 11.84
N TYR A 236 -19.65 -10.93 12.83
CA TYR A 236 -20.58 -9.83 12.62
C TYR A 236 -19.94 -8.68 11.81
N GLY A 237 -18.67 -8.43 12.03
CA GLY A 237 -17.89 -7.42 11.28
C GLY A 237 -17.87 -7.75 9.80
N GLU A 238 -17.61 -8.99 9.41
CA GLU A 238 -17.67 -9.43 8.01
C GLU A 238 -19.05 -9.16 7.41
N GLN A 239 -20.11 -9.53 8.10
CA GLN A 239 -21.45 -9.39 7.59
C GLN A 239 -21.93 -7.92 7.50
N TYR A 240 -21.62 -7.10 8.51
CA TYR A 240 -22.26 -5.78 8.65
C TYR A 240 -21.30 -4.60 8.48
N VAL A 241 -20.02 -4.74 8.81
CA VAL A 241 -19.05 -3.64 8.76
C VAL A 241 -18.31 -3.64 7.42
N THR A 242 -17.53 -4.69 7.17
CA THR A 242 -16.69 -4.78 5.98
C THR A 242 -17.51 -4.84 4.70
N ASN A 243 -18.56 -5.66 4.66
CA ASN A 243 -19.44 -5.72 3.51
C ASN A 243 -20.14 -4.37 3.26
N SER A 244 -20.60 -3.69 4.30
CA SER A 244 -21.22 -2.36 4.12
C SER A 244 -20.21 -1.32 3.64
N TYR A 245 -19.02 -1.31 4.18
CA TYR A 245 -17.96 -0.40 3.74
C TYR A 245 -17.55 -0.70 2.29
N PHE A 246 -17.27 -1.95 1.98
CA PHE A 246 -16.75 -2.34 0.67
C PHE A 246 -17.83 -2.27 -0.42
N GLU A 247 -19.00 -2.88 -0.22
CA GLU A 247 -20.05 -2.95 -1.22
C GLU A 247 -20.86 -1.64 -1.32
N SER A 248 -21.28 -1.09 -0.18
CA SER A 248 -22.16 0.08 -0.20
C SER A 248 -21.40 1.39 -0.29
N THR A 249 -20.23 1.50 0.34
CA THR A 249 -19.48 2.76 0.38
C THR A 249 -18.51 2.84 -0.77
N LEU A 250 -17.56 1.89 -0.88
CA LEU A 250 -16.54 1.96 -1.91
C LEU A 250 -17.11 1.70 -3.31
N LYS A 251 -17.80 0.57 -3.51
CA LYS A 251 -18.30 0.20 -4.83
C LYS A 251 -19.50 1.01 -5.31
N SER A 252 -20.43 1.33 -4.41
CA SER A 252 -21.68 1.99 -4.83
C SER A 252 -21.63 3.51 -4.78
N LYS A 253 -20.88 4.10 -3.83
CA LYS A 253 -20.86 5.56 -3.64
C LYS A 253 -19.62 6.22 -4.24
N TYR A 254 -18.47 5.54 -4.23
CA TYR A 254 -17.20 6.12 -4.62
C TYR A 254 -16.63 5.55 -5.91
N ALA A 255 -16.83 4.26 -6.21
CA ALA A 255 -16.51 3.73 -7.53
C ALA A 255 -17.49 4.29 -8.56
N ARG A 256 -17.01 5.13 -9.46
CA ARG A 256 -17.85 5.79 -10.47
C ARG A 256 -18.21 4.90 -11.66
N ASP A 257 -17.61 3.69 -11.72
CA ASP A 257 -17.87 2.72 -12.78
C ASP A 257 -17.68 1.27 -12.30
N THR A 258 -18.10 0.34 -13.16
CA THR A 258 -18.01 -1.10 -12.91
C THR A 258 -16.57 -1.61 -12.85
N ASP A 259 -15.64 -0.98 -13.60
CA ASP A 259 -14.24 -1.40 -13.63
C ASP A 259 -13.53 -0.99 -12.34
N SER A 260 -13.76 0.22 -11.82
CA SER A 260 -13.30 0.60 -10.47
C SER A 260 -13.75 -0.39 -9.41
N ALA A 261 -15.00 -0.87 -9.47
CA ALA A 261 -15.49 -1.86 -8.52
C ALA A 261 -14.74 -3.21 -8.62
N LYS A 262 -14.36 -3.63 -9.84
CA LYS A 262 -13.53 -4.83 -10.05
C LYS A 262 -12.10 -4.61 -9.57
N MET A 263 -11.52 -3.42 -9.81
CA MET A 263 -10.18 -3.07 -9.32
C MET A 263 -10.10 -3.12 -7.79
N LEU A 264 -11.15 -2.66 -7.09
CA LEU A 264 -11.22 -2.77 -5.63
C LEU A 264 -11.17 -4.22 -5.14
N ASN A 265 -11.75 -5.18 -5.88
CA ASN A 265 -11.59 -6.60 -5.56
C ASN A 265 -10.14 -7.06 -5.73
N ILE A 266 -9.50 -6.71 -6.87
CA ILE A 266 -8.08 -7.03 -7.12
C ILE A 266 -7.20 -6.45 -6.01
N ILE A 267 -7.43 -5.20 -5.60
CA ILE A 267 -6.70 -4.56 -4.52
C ILE A 267 -6.86 -5.33 -3.21
N ARG A 268 -8.10 -5.71 -2.86
CA ARG A 268 -8.39 -6.48 -1.65
C ARG A 268 -7.68 -7.84 -1.63
N GLU A 269 -7.64 -8.54 -2.77
CA GLU A 269 -7.02 -9.85 -2.92
C GLU A 269 -5.48 -9.78 -3.03
N SER A 270 -4.93 -8.60 -3.29
CA SER A 270 -3.48 -8.36 -3.44
C SER A 270 -2.85 -7.63 -2.27
N ARG A 271 -3.53 -7.57 -1.13
CA ARG A 271 -3.00 -6.92 0.07
C ARG A 271 -1.72 -7.60 0.55
N VAL A 272 -0.82 -6.78 1.05
CA VAL A 272 0.49 -7.23 1.54
C VAL A 272 0.74 -6.67 2.92
N TYR A 273 1.10 -7.56 3.83
CA TYR A 273 1.63 -7.24 5.15
C TYR A 273 3.10 -7.63 5.20
N ASP A 274 3.88 -6.94 6.01
CA ASP A 274 5.30 -7.23 6.22
C ASP A 274 5.65 -7.02 7.69
N LEU A 275 6.05 -8.08 8.37
CA LEU A 275 6.41 -8.03 9.78
C LEU A 275 7.47 -6.94 10.05
N GLY A 276 8.43 -6.75 9.12
CA GLY A 276 9.46 -5.71 9.24
C GLY A 276 8.91 -4.30 9.17
N TYR A 277 7.84 -4.07 8.42
CA TYR A 277 7.17 -2.77 8.32
C TYR A 277 6.34 -2.48 9.57
N TYR A 278 5.56 -3.46 10.03
CA TYR A 278 4.67 -3.31 11.18
C TYR A 278 5.40 -3.31 12.52
N SER A 279 6.40 -4.18 12.70
CA SER A 279 7.17 -4.25 13.95
C SER A 279 8.12 -3.06 14.12
N GLY A 280 8.46 -2.45 12.98
CA GLY A 280 9.41 -1.35 12.92
C GLY A 280 10.85 -1.71 13.28
N PHE A 281 11.11 -2.86 13.89
CA PHE A 281 12.41 -3.27 14.42
C PHE A 281 13.30 -2.06 14.77
N GLY A 282 12.83 -1.21 15.74
CA GLY A 282 13.47 0.05 16.09
C GLY A 282 13.39 1.13 15.00
N GLY A 283 12.47 1.02 14.05
CA GLY A 283 12.28 1.97 12.95
C GLY A 283 13.31 1.84 11.82
N ALA A 284 14.13 0.79 11.83
CA ALA A 284 15.30 0.70 10.95
C ALA A 284 14.96 0.78 9.46
N PHE A 285 13.90 0.09 9.03
CA PHE A 285 13.48 0.05 7.63
C PHE A 285 12.09 0.63 7.35
N GLN A 286 11.37 1.06 8.37
CA GLN A 286 10.04 1.61 8.22
C GLN A 286 10.01 2.86 7.32
N SER A 287 11.06 3.67 7.38
CA SER A 287 11.22 4.89 6.58
C SER A 287 12.15 4.73 5.40
N ILE A 288 12.53 3.48 5.00
CA ILE A 288 13.56 3.25 3.98
C ILE A 288 13.33 4.05 2.70
N GLY A 289 12.10 4.08 2.19
CA GLY A 289 11.79 4.79 0.97
C GLY A 289 12.05 6.29 1.09
N LYS A 290 11.58 6.91 2.18
CA LYS A 290 11.81 8.33 2.46
C LYS A 290 13.30 8.62 2.68
N ASP A 291 13.95 7.83 3.53
CA ASP A 291 15.36 8.04 3.87
C ASP A 291 16.28 7.96 2.63
N LEU A 292 15.97 7.05 1.70
CA LEU A 292 16.71 6.93 0.45
C LEU A 292 16.39 8.08 -0.51
N TYR A 293 15.12 8.46 -0.62
CA TYR A 293 14.71 9.53 -1.53
C TYR A 293 15.29 10.88 -1.13
N GLU A 294 15.24 11.23 0.16
CA GLU A 294 15.77 12.50 0.69
C GLU A 294 17.29 12.47 0.92
N GLY A 295 17.90 11.27 0.97
CA GLY A 295 19.32 11.05 1.28
C GLY A 295 20.20 10.83 0.05
N ASN A 296 21.18 9.96 0.21
CA ASN A 296 22.17 9.68 -0.84
C ASN A 296 21.72 8.63 -1.88
N ARG A 297 20.56 8.02 -1.69
CA ARG A 297 19.97 6.98 -2.55
C ARG A 297 20.83 5.72 -2.71
N ASP A 298 21.88 5.55 -1.92
CA ASP A 298 22.70 4.34 -1.90
C ASP A 298 22.03 3.26 -1.07
N PHE A 299 21.22 2.45 -1.74
CA PHE A 299 20.46 1.35 -1.13
C PHE A 299 21.37 0.34 -0.41
N VAL A 300 22.52 0.01 -0.99
CA VAL A 300 23.45 -0.99 -0.43
C VAL A 300 24.05 -0.47 0.88
N SER A 301 24.56 0.75 0.86
CA SER A 301 25.13 1.39 2.06
C SER A 301 24.06 1.62 3.15
N TYR A 302 22.85 2.00 2.76
CA TYR A 302 21.73 2.16 3.69
C TYR A 302 21.41 0.83 4.39
N CYS A 303 21.27 -0.26 3.65
CA CYS A 303 21.01 -1.57 4.21
C CYS A 303 22.18 -2.03 5.11
N ALA A 304 23.43 -1.91 4.65
CA ALA A 304 24.60 -2.31 5.42
C ALA A 304 24.68 -1.60 6.78
N ALA A 305 24.27 -0.34 6.85
CA ALA A 305 24.28 0.42 8.11
C ALA A 305 23.19 -0.06 9.12
N LYS A 306 22.06 -0.58 8.64
CA LYS A 306 20.90 -0.91 9.47
C LYS A 306 20.74 -2.40 9.78
N ILE A 307 21.21 -3.29 8.90
CA ILE A 307 21.08 -4.74 9.03
C ILE A 307 21.56 -5.27 10.39
N PRO A 308 22.76 -4.93 10.91
CA PRO A 308 23.26 -5.54 12.15
C PRO A 308 22.35 -5.27 13.36
N ALA A 309 21.82 -4.05 13.47
CA ALA A 309 20.93 -3.69 14.55
C ALA A 309 19.58 -4.40 14.44
N THR A 310 19.05 -4.53 13.22
CA THR A 310 17.76 -5.19 12.96
C THR A 310 17.85 -6.70 13.18
N GLU A 311 18.94 -7.34 12.75
CA GLU A 311 19.18 -8.77 13.02
C GLU A 311 19.27 -9.05 14.52
N ALA A 312 19.93 -8.17 15.29
CA ALA A 312 19.97 -8.29 16.74
C ALA A 312 18.57 -8.20 17.38
N GLN A 313 17.71 -7.35 16.86
CA GLN A 313 16.33 -7.22 17.33
C GLN A 313 15.47 -8.45 16.95
N ILE A 314 15.63 -8.98 15.74
CA ILE A 314 14.97 -10.23 15.34
C ILE A 314 15.43 -11.37 16.25
N ALA A 315 16.74 -11.46 16.55
CA ALA A 315 17.28 -12.48 17.46
C ALA A 315 16.72 -12.33 18.88
N ALA A 316 16.55 -11.12 19.39
CA ALA A 316 15.93 -10.86 20.68
C ALA A 316 14.45 -11.30 20.68
N LEU A 317 13.67 -10.93 19.66
CA LEU A 317 12.29 -11.36 19.46
C LEU A 317 12.17 -12.90 19.53
N LEU A 318 13.09 -13.61 18.87
CA LEU A 318 13.11 -15.07 18.85
C LEU A 318 13.53 -15.68 20.19
N THR A 319 14.22 -14.93 21.05
CA THR A 319 14.63 -15.41 22.39
C THR A 319 13.50 -15.24 23.38
N ASP A 320 12.79 -14.14 23.33
CA ASP A 320 11.67 -13.82 24.24
C ASP A 320 10.41 -14.67 23.94
N ASN A 321 10.34 -15.26 22.75
CA ASN A 321 9.23 -16.12 22.28
C ASN A 321 9.57 -17.63 22.34
N LYS A 322 10.36 -18.06 23.33
CA LYS A 322 10.64 -19.48 23.57
C LYS A 322 9.58 -20.16 24.41
#